data_e4bfb1baa327c851e63864ea80d78527
#
_entry.id   e4bfb1baa327c851e63864ea80d78527
#
_cell.length_a   1.000
_cell.length_b   1.000
_cell.length_c   1.000
_cell.angle_alpha   90.00
_cell.angle_beta   90.00
_cell.angle_gamma   90.00
#
_symmetry.space_group_name_H-M   'P 1'
#
loop_
_entity.id
_entity.type
_entity.pdbx_description
1 polymer ?
#
loop_
_entity_poly.entity_id
_entity_poly.type
_entity_poly.pdbx_seq_one_letter_code
_entity_poly.pdbx_strand_id
1 'polypeptide(L)'
;MKGKQKKIIICGILLVLFVGAVIGVKSYQDKMKNRLWSSKWEDSFWNLNNENYMTDGILCQQDSYIRFCDNSTGKDDLICVDQNCSHEASKDSACGAYVYASQLAGIAIRGSHIMYVADSKEDYGKYALYVADLEGKDRRKLADLMQADQVYDVLYHGSMVYISYLQMEKDGQESTVYGIYAYDLQEKKGQHLFQEEGNNYTPDGMAMGEKWFYISYAYSDAAKDDILAHSEDRQFEKEHVRTCVKALDPVSGKVKESLDGFGNNNVLLCKNGYLFYTKDQDLYRYSEQNGSVEKINEKGDYIAMTGGAEGKAYFRMADPKTGKLMCAVYDIADGKWSSQVTEPFFAKAVRGDHVYGMDAEGNPAWIPLKAMEKGDVSKIHVYKSQWDVE
;
A
#
# COMPACT_ATOMS: atom_id res chain seq x y z
N MET A 1 -28.80 38.46 -50.27
CA MET A 1 -28.58 38.71 -48.84
C MET A 1 -28.95 37.54 -47.90
N LYS A 2 -30.00 36.73 -48.14
CA LYS A 2 -30.46 35.62 -47.25
C LYS A 2 -29.41 34.52 -46.99
N GLY A 3 -28.46 34.22 -47.92
CA GLY A 3 -27.48 33.17 -47.75
C GLY A 3 -26.31 33.52 -46.83
N LYS A 4 -25.85 34.76 -46.77
CA LYS A 4 -24.79 35.21 -45.86
C LYS A 4 -25.23 35.22 -44.40
N GLN A 5 -26.47 35.63 -44.12
CA GLN A 5 -27.00 35.60 -42.75
C GLN A 5 -27.18 34.17 -42.19
N LYS A 6 -27.59 33.19 -43.00
CA LYS A 6 -27.66 31.80 -42.57
C LYS A 6 -26.30 31.24 -42.23
N LYS A 7 -25.25 31.55 -43.00
CA LYS A 7 -23.86 31.08 -42.68
C LYS A 7 -23.36 31.69 -41.38
N ILE A 8 -23.61 32.95 -41.10
CA ILE A 8 -23.22 33.63 -39.87
C ILE A 8 -23.90 32.97 -38.65
N ILE A 9 -25.21 32.65 -38.74
CA ILE A 9 -25.96 32.00 -37.67
C ILE A 9 -25.40 30.58 -37.40
N ILE A 10 -25.14 29.82 -38.47
CA ILE A 10 -24.60 28.47 -38.34
C ILE A 10 -23.16 28.51 -37.67
N CYS A 11 -22.30 29.42 -38.11
CA CYS A 11 -20.99 29.60 -37.48
C CYS A 11 -21.11 30.03 -36.01
N GLY A 12 -22.06 30.88 -35.67
CA GLY A 12 -22.31 31.29 -34.28
C GLY A 12 -22.78 30.11 -33.40
N ILE A 13 -23.68 29.28 -33.92
CA ILE A 13 -24.15 28.08 -33.20
C ILE A 13 -23.02 27.07 -33.01
N LEU A 14 -22.18 26.83 -34.05
CA LEU A 14 -21.03 25.93 -33.95
C LEU A 14 -19.99 26.43 -32.96
N LEU A 15 -19.75 27.74 -32.90
CA LEU A 15 -18.85 28.35 -31.93
C LEU A 15 -19.36 28.18 -30.49
N VAL A 16 -20.63 28.39 -30.25
CA VAL A 16 -21.27 28.21 -28.93
C VAL A 16 -21.21 26.75 -28.50
N LEU A 17 -21.48 25.80 -29.40
CA LEU A 17 -21.36 24.39 -29.11
C LEU A 17 -19.92 23.97 -28.83
N PHE A 18 -18.95 24.51 -29.57
CA PHE A 18 -17.52 24.25 -29.35
C PHE A 18 -17.05 24.80 -28.00
N VAL A 19 -17.39 26.04 -27.68
CA VAL A 19 -17.07 26.64 -26.37
C VAL A 19 -17.74 25.88 -25.23
N GLY A 20 -19.00 25.48 -25.39
CA GLY A 20 -19.72 24.65 -24.42
C GLY A 20 -19.05 23.30 -24.21
N ALA A 21 -18.60 22.64 -25.29
CA ALA A 21 -17.86 21.38 -25.20
C ALA A 21 -16.52 21.54 -24.47
N VAL A 22 -15.76 22.61 -24.79
CA VAL A 22 -14.48 22.89 -24.12
C VAL A 22 -14.66 23.17 -22.63
N ILE A 23 -15.68 23.97 -22.27
CA ILE A 23 -16.02 24.24 -20.85
C ILE A 23 -16.47 22.95 -20.17
N GLY A 24 -17.29 22.14 -20.84
CA GLY A 24 -17.74 20.84 -20.32
C GLY A 24 -16.59 19.88 -20.07
N VAL A 25 -15.65 19.77 -21.01
CA VAL A 25 -14.45 18.92 -20.86
C VAL A 25 -13.58 19.43 -19.71
N LYS A 26 -13.32 20.75 -19.62
CA LYS A 26 -12.54 21.32 -18.54
C LYS A 26 -13.19 21.09 -17.18
N SER A 27 -14.50 21.36 -17.06
CA SER A 27 -15.27 21.12 -15.83
C SER A 27 -15.27 19.63 -15.43
N TYR A 28 -15.32 18.71 -16.42
CA TYR A 28 -15.20 17.29 -16.18
C TYR A 28 -13.79 16.91 -15.70
N GLN A 29 -12.76 17.44 -16.34
CA GLN A 29 -11.37 17.22 -15.92
C GLN A 29 -11.10 17.76 -14.51
N ASP A 30 -11.62 18.95 -14.17
CA ASP A 30 -11.48 19.52 -12.84
C ASP A 30 -12.24 18.70 -11.78
N LYS A 31 -13.42 18.19 -12.12
CA LYS A 31 -14.13 17.23 -11.24
C LYS A 31 -13.37 15.93 -11.04
N MET A 32 -12.70 15.41 -12.09
CA MET A 32 -11.91 14.18 -11.98
C MET A 32 -10.64 14.41 -11.13
N LYS A 33 -9.97 15.56 -11.29
CA LYS A 33 -8.79 15.92 -10.46
C LYS A 33 -9.14 16.03 -8.98
N ASN A 34 -10.35 16.52 -8.66
CA ASN A 34 -10.81 16.71 -7.29
C ASN A 34 -11.51 15.48 -6.69
N ARG A 35 -11.58 14.37 -7.42
CA ARG A 35 -12.11 13.12 -6.86
C ARG A 35 -11.10 12.49 -5.92
N LEU A 36 -11.58 12.07 -4.76
CA LEU A 36 -10.79 11.31 -3.79
C LEU A 36 -10.79 9.80 -4.08
N TRP A 37 -11.46 9.38 -5.13
CA TRP A 37 -11.52 7.98 -5.55
C TRP A 37 -11.81 7.86 -7.06
N SER A 38 -11.33 6.77 -7.67
CA SER A 38 -11.62 6.39 -9.06
C SER A 38 -11.45 4.88 -9.22
N SER A 39 -12.36 4.23 -9.90
CA SER A 39 -12.25 2.79 -10.25
C SER A 39 -11.12 2.49 -11.25
N LYS A 40 -10.46 3.52 -11.79
CA LYS A 40 -9.31 3.39 -12.69
C LYS A 40 -7.97 3.54 -11.98
N TRP A 41 -7.97 3.96 -10.71
CA TRP A 41 -6.73 4.08 -9.97
C TRP A 41 -6.30 2.70 -9.51
N GLU A 42 -5.07 2.38 -9.79
CA GLU A 42 -4.44 1.21 -9.20
C GLU A 42 -4.45 1.36 -7.69
N ASP A 43 -4.73 0.28 -7.02
CA ASP A 43 -4.77 0.26 -5.58
C ASP A 43 -3.42 0.67 -5.02
N SER A 44 -3.45 1.43 -3.94
CA SER A 44 -2.24 1.67 -3.20
C SER A 44 -1.81 0.35 -2.59
N PHE A 45 -0.83 -0.23 -3.19
CA PHE A 45 -0.18 -1.41 -2.70
C PHE A 45 0.62 -1.06 -1.47
N TRP A 46 0.38 -1.81 -0.39
CA TRP A 46 1.27 -1.94 0.71
C TRP A 46 1.85 -0.65 1.27
N ASN A 47 1.22 -0.15 2.29
CA ASN A 47 1.88 0.74 3.23
C ASN A 47 2.76 -0.04 4.21
N LEU A 48 3.65 -0.88 3.69
CA LEU A 48 4.73 -1.39 4.49
C LEU A 48 5.53 -0.19 4.99
N ASN A 49 5.45 0.09 6.29
CA ASN A 49 6.17 1.18 6.95
C ASN A 49 5.77 2.60 6.48
N ASN A 50 4.49 2.84 6.14
CA ASN A 50 4.02 4.17 5.73
C ASN A 50 4.69 4.73 4.46
N GLU A 51 5.05 3.86 3.53
CA GLU A 51 5.55 4.20 2.20
C GLU A 51 4.49 3.92 1.14
N ASN A 52 4.17 4.87 0.30
CA ASN A 52 3.30 4.70 -0.86
C ASN A 52 4.13 4.84 -2.14
N TYR A 53 4.28 3.75 -2.86
CA TYR A 53 5.07 3.69 -4.09
C TYR A 53 4.20 4.06 -5.30
N MET A 54 4.64 5.04 -6.07
CA MET A 54 3.93 5.58 -7.23
C MET A 54 4.79 5.44 -8.49
N THR A 55 4.26 5.82 -9.65
CA THR A 55 5.02 5.77 -10.91
C THR A 55 6.12 6.82 -11.00
N ASP A 56 6.00 7.92 -10.25
CA ASP A 56 6.87 9.09 -10.28
C ASP A 56 7.66 9.30 -8.99
N GLY A 57 7.52 8.41 -8.00
CA GLY A 57 8.28 8.52 -6.76
C GLY A 57 7.72 7.72 -5.59
N ILE A 58 8.19 8.04 -4.40
CA ILE A 58 7.76 7.45 -3.13
C ILE A 58 7.21 8.55 -2.23
N LEU A 59 5.93 8.44 -1.85
CA LEU A 59 5.38 9.24 -0.76
C LEU A 59 5.55 8.46 0.54
N CYS A 60 6.23 9.02 1.50
CA CYS A 60 6.56 8.32 2.75
C CYS A 60 6.37 9.22 3.98
N GLN A 61 6.37 8.58 5.15
CA GLN A 61 6.39 9.25 6.44
C GLN A 61 7.71 8.97 7.14
N GLN A 62 8.27 10.01 7.72
CA GLN A 62 9.38 9.91 8.66
C GLN A 62 9.14 10.88 9.81
N ASP A 63 9.18 10.39 11.06
CA ASP A 63 9.07 11.21 12.28
C ASP A 63 7.88 12.19 12.29
N SER A 64 6.71 11.75 11.86
CA SER A 64 5.50 12.57 11.70
C SER A 64 5.54 13.61 10.56
N TYR A 65 6.54 13.55 9.70
CA TYR A 65 6.60 14.36 8.49
C TYR A 65 6.27 13.53 7.25
N ILE A 66 5.53 14.13 6.33
CA ILE A 66 5.28 13.56 5.00
C ILE A 66 6.36 14.05 4.05
N ARG A 67 6.99 13.11 3.34
CA ARG A 67 8.08 13.34 2.39
C ARG A 67 7.73 12.78 1.02
N PHE A 68 8.37 13.31 0.01
CA PHE A 68 8.27 12.80 -1.36
C PHE A 68 9.64 12.63 -1.98
N CYS A 69 9.98 11.39 -2.33
CA CYS A 69 11.14 11.04 -3.13
C CYS A 69 10.76 11.13 -4.61
N ASP A 70 11.22 12.13 -5.32
CA ASP A 70 10.85 12.43 -6.70
C ASP A 70 11.85 11.82 -7.70
N ASN A 71 11.36 10.93 -8.57
CA ASN A 71 12.18 10.29 -9.61
C ASN A 71 12.80 11.27 -10.59
N SER A 72 12.11 12.37 -10.89
CA SER A 72 12.55 13.34 -11.91
C SER A 72 13.70 14.19 -11.43
N THR A 73 13.74 14.53 -10.15
CA THR A 73 14.77 15.36 -9.52
C THR A 73 15.82 14.56 -8.77
N GLY A 74 15.51 13.32 -8.40
CA GLY A 74 16.33 12.47 -7.54
C GLY A 74 16.43 12.97 -6.10
N LYS A 75 15.48 13.79 -5.66
CA LYS A 75 15.45 14.39 -4.32
C LYS A 75 14.45 13.68 -3.42
N ASP A 76 14.77 13.69 -2.15
CA ASP A 76 13.90 13.29 -1.04
C ASP A 76 13.65 14.52 -0.16
N ASP A 77 12.51 15.15 -0.37
CA ASP A 77 12.15 16.44 0.25
C ASP A 77 10.85 16.31 1.07
N LEU A 78 10.67 17.23 2.03
CA LEU A 78 9.36 17.43 2.64
C LEU A 78 8.35 17.93 1.60
N ILE A 79 7.07 17.53 1.71
CA ILE A 79 6.00 18.02 0.83
C ILE A 79 5.71 19.52 1.04
N CYS A 80 6.18 20.12 2.13
CA CYS A 80 6.02 21.54 2.41
C CYS A 80 6.92 22.39 1.50
N VAL A 81 6.32 23.15 0.59
CA VAL A 81 7.02 24.01 -0.37
C VAL A 81 7.28 25.44 0.14
N ASP A 82 6.84 25.77 1.35
CA ASP A 82 7.06 27.09 1.92
C ASP A 82 8.51 27.26 2.37
N GLN A 83 9.27 28.08 1.65
CA GLN A 83 10.69 28.36 1.92
C GLN A 83 10.94 29.07 3.27
N ASN A 84 9.91 29.67 3.85
CA ASN A 84 10.00 30.35 5.16
C ASN A 84 9.50 29.45 6.30
N CYS A 85 9.10 28.22 6.01
CA CYS A 85 8.64 27.28 7.01
C CYS A 85 9.81 26.80 7.87
N SER A 86 9.71 26.95 9.19
CA SER A 86 10.70 26.42 10.14
C SER A 86 10.66 24.89 10.30
N HIS A 87 9.66 24.25 9.71
CA HIS A 87 9.36 22.81 9.86
C HIS A 87 9.28 22.36 11.34
N GLU A 88 8.76 23.22 12.19
CA GLU A 88 8.66 22.94 13.61
C GLU A 88 7.63 21.83 13.90
N ALA A 89 8.02 20.88 14.75
CA ALA A 89 7.19 19.78 15.19
C ALA A 89 6.34 20.20 16.42
N SER A 90 5.29 20.98 16.21
CA SER A 90 4.39 21.41 17.29
C SER A 90 2.92 21.21 16.91
N LYS A 91 2.03 21.20 17.92
CA LYS A 91 0.59 21.07 17.71
C LYS A 91 0.03 22.13 16.76
N ASP A 92 0.51 23.35 16.91
CA ASP A 92 0.05 24.53 16.14
C ASP A 92 0.92 24.81 14.92
N SER A 93 1.71 23.81 14.50
CA SER A 93 2.60 23.93 13.33
C SER A 93 1.82 24.25 12.07
N ALA A 94 2.20 25.31 11.37
CA ALA A 94 1.70 25.65 10.04
C ALA A 94 2.36 24.83 8.92
N CYS A 95 3.33 23.97 9.25
CA CYS A 95 4.04 23.16 8.28
C CYS A 95 3.10 22.17 7.59
N GLY A 96 2.99 22.25 6.27
CA GLY A 96 2.18 21.33 5.47
C GLY A 96 2.65 19.87 5.55
N ALA A 97 3.96 19.65 5.75
CA ALA A 97 4.50 18.31 5.86
C ALA A 97 4.30 17.64 7.24
N TYR A 98 4.18 18.43 8.31
CA TYR A 98 4.08 17.90 9.67
C TYR A 98 2.66 17.48 10.04
N VAL A 99 2.48 16.28 10.56
CA VAL A 99 1.19 15.75 11.06
C VAL A 99 1.28 15.53 12.57
N TYR A 100 0.49 16.27 13.34
CA TYR A 100 0.39 16.11 14.79
C TYR A 100 -0.48 14.90 15.13
N ALA A 101 0.12 13.71 15.12
CA ALA A 101 -0.54 12.44 15.41
C ALA A 101 0.35 11.54 16.25
N SER A 102 -0.22 10.59 16.99
CA SER A 102 0.54 9.51 17.65
C SER A 102 0.89 8.43 16.64
N GLN A 103 -0.06 8.14 15.75
CA GLN A 103 0.14 7.22 14.64
C GLN A 103 -0.43 7.82 13.35
N LEU A 104 0.32 7.65 12.27
CA LEU A 104 -0.06 8.00 10.92
C LEU A 104 0.07 6.75 10.05
N ALA A 105 -0.93 6.45 9.25
CA ALA A 105 -0.95 5.27 8.40
C ALA A 105 -1.64 5.56 7.05
N GLY A 106 -1.33 4.74 6.04
CA GLY A 106 -2.04 4.77 4.77
C GLY A 106 -1.90 6.07 4.00
N ILE A 107 -0.71 6.67 3.97
CA ILE A 107 -0.50 7.86 3.16
C ILE A 107 -0.61 7.51 1.69
N ALA A 108 -1.48 8.21 0.95
CA ALA A 108 -1.69 7.99 -0.47
C ALA A 108 -2.05 9.28 -1.20
N ILE A 109 -1.59 9.40 -2.46
CA ILE A 109 -2.10 10.44 -3.36
C ILE A 109 -3.35 9.93 -4.05
N ARG A 110 -4.42 10.72 -3.97
CA ARG A 110 -5.71 10.48 -4.60
C ARG A 110 -6.16 11.74 -5.34
N GLY A 111 -6.08 11.70 -6.68
CA GLY A 111 -6.28 12.87 -7.51
C GLY A 111 -5.22 13.95 -7.23
N SER A 112 -5.66 15.12 -6.77
CA SER A 112 -4.81 16.24 -6.38
C SER A 112 -4.66 16.37 -4.85
N HIS A 113 -4.88 15.28 -4.11
CA HIS A 113 -4.89 15.32 -2.65
C HIS A 113 -4.03 14.20 -2.07
N ILE A 114 -3.49 14.47 -0.89
CA ILE A 114 -2.91 13.47 0.00
C ILE A 114 -4.02 13.02 0.96
N MET A 115 -4.21 11.71 1.09
CA MET A 115 -5.10 11.10 2.06
C MET A 115 -4.29 10.26 3.04
N TYR A 116 -4.73 10.21 4.30
CA TYR A 116 -4.11 9.38 5.32
C TYR A 116 -5.08 9.13 6.50
N VAL A 117 -4.80 8.08 7.24
CA VAL A 117 -5.45 7.74 8.50
C VAL A 117 -4.53 8.15 9.64
N ALA A 118 -5.06 8.84 10.63
CA ALA A 118 -4.28 9.23 11.80
C ALA A 118 -5.16 9.27 13.04
N ASP A 119 -4.56 9.05 14.21
CA ASP A 119 -5.13 9.41 15.50
C ASP A 119 -4.62 10.79 15.93
N SER A 120 -5.27 11.37 16.93
CA SER A 120 -4.77 12.57 17.59
C SER A 120 -3.89 12.21 18.79
N LYS A 121 -2.79 12.93 19.01
CA LYS A 121 -2.00 12.79 20.25
C LYS A 121 -2.82 13.06 21.51
N GLU A 122 -3.95 13.76 21.39
CA GLU A 122 -4.85 14.09 22.49
C GLU A 122 -5.92 13.01 22.71
N ASP A 123 -6.32 12.34 21.65
CA ASP A 123 -7.35 11.29 21.62
C ASP A 123 -6.74 9.98 21.09
N TYR A 124 -5.76 9.46 21.79
CA TYR A 124 -5.07 8.23 21.43
C TYR A 124 -6.06 7.10 21.13
N GLY A 125 -5.83 6.41 20.01
CA GLY A 125 -6.65 5.30 19.55
C GLY A 125 -7.95 5.70 18.85
N LYS A 126 -8.29 6.98 18.75
CA LYS A 126 -9.42 7.44 17.93
C LYS A 126 -8.92 7.86 16.55
N TYR A 127 -9.11 6.99 15.59
CA TYR A 127 -8.65 7.21 14.24
C TYR A 127 -9.66 7.97 13.39
N ALA A 128 -9.13 8.83 12.54
CA ALA A 128 -9.90 9.58 11.56
C ALA A 128 -9.21 9.57 10.19
N LEU A 129 -10.01 9.74 9.14
CA LEU A 129 -9.52 9.92 7.78
C LEU A 129 -9.35 11.40 7.49
N TYR A 130 -8.18 11.76 7.01
CA TYR A 130 -7.81 13.13 6.67
C TYR A 130 -7.51 13.27 5.18
N VAL A 131 -7.65 14.50 4.70
CA VAL A 131 -7.22 14.91 3.36
C VAL A 131 -6.52 16.26 3.44
N ALA A 132 -5.51 16.43 2.60
CA ALA A 132 -4.79 17.69 2.39
C ALA A 132 -4.54 17.88 0.88
N ASP A 133 -4.12 19.07 0.46
CA ASP A 133 -3.56 19.24 -0.88
C ASP A 133 -2.17 18.57 -0.98
N LEU A 134 -1.55 18.61 -2.17
CA LEU A 134 -0.23 17.98 -2.40
C LEU A 134 0.93 18.69 -1.66
N GLU A 135 0.70 19.90 -1.14
CA GLU A 135 1.64 20.63 -0.30
C GLU A 135 1.40 20.42 1.19
N GLY A 136 0.43 19.56 1.53
CA GLY A 136 0.00 19.28 2.90
C GLY A 136 -0.83 20.39 3.55
N LYS A 137 -1.22 21.41 2.77
CA LYS A 137 -2.11 22.48 3.20
C LYS A 137 -3.57 22.06 3.09
N ASP A 138 -4.50 22.96 3.48
CA ASP A 138 -5.96 22.74 3.44
C ASP A 138 -6.38 21.40 4.10
N ARG A 139 -5.62 21.04 5.14
CA ARG A 139 -5.83 19.81 5.89
C ARG A 139 -7.19 19.81 6.58
N ARG A 140 -7.96 18.76 6.34
CA ARG A 140 -9.27 18.60 6.98
C ARG A 140 -9.59 17.13 7.26
N LYS A 141 -10.31 16.93 8.33
CA LYS A 141 -10.88 15.63 8.66
C LYS A 141 -12.06 15.34 7.73
N LEU A 142 -12.05 14.18 7.07
CA LEU A 142 -13.14 13.70 6.23
C LEU A 142 -14.18 12.92 7.04
N ALA A 143 -13.70 12.05 7.94
CA ALA A 143 -14.55 11.18 8.73
C ALA A 143 -13.86 10.76 10.03
N ASP A 144 -14.63 10.59 11.08
CA ASP A 144 -14.25 9.74 12.20
C ASP A 144 -14.43 8.28 11.76
N LEU A 145 -13.46 7.42 12.09
CA LEU A 145 -13.45 6.03 11.65
C LEU A 145 -13.81 5.09 12.81
N MET A 146 -12.83 4.61 13.52
CA MET A 146 -12.99 3.64 14.59
C MET A 146 -12.08 3.98 15.76
N GLN A 147 -12.30 3.29 16.87
CA GLN A 147 -11.37 3.23 17.98
C GLN A 147 -10.59 1.92 17.90
N ALA A 148 -9.27 2.00 18.00
CA ALA A 148 -8.36 0.86 18.00
C ALA A 148 -7.09 1.25 18.76
N ASP A 149 -6.33 0.27 19.23
CA ASP A 149 -5.03 0.54 19.87
C ASP A 149 -3.94 0.76 18.81
N GLN A 150 -4.05 0.09 17.67
CA GLN A 150 -3.10 0.24 16.59
C GLN A 150 -3.73 -0.02 15.21
N VAL A 151 -3.38 0.81 14.24
CA VAL A 151 -3.64 0.59 12.80
C VAL A 151 -2.36 0.06 12.16
N TYR A 152 -2.47 -1.02 11.38
CA TYR A 152 -1.32 -1.65 10.73
C TYR A 152 -1.21 -1.31 9.27
N ASP A 153 -2.31 -1.40 8.55
CA ASP A 153 -2.29 -1.19 7.10
C ASP A 153 -3.58 -0.51 6.62
N VAL A 154 -3.48 0.24 5.53
CA VAL A 154 -4.61 0.92 4.89
C VAL A 154 -4.56 0.67 3.39
N LEU A 155 -5.60 0.04 2.85
CA LEU A 155 -5.76 -0.20 1.43
C LEU A 155 -6.87 0.68 0.86
N TYR A 156 -6.57 1.41 -0.19
CA TYR A 156 -7.55 2.19 -0.95
C TYR A 156 -7.92 1.46 -2.24
N HIS A 157 -9.21 1.15 -2.40
CA HIS A 157 -9.71 0.52 -3.62
C HIS A 157 -11.02 1.16 -4.08
N GLY A 158 -11.02 1.78 -5.27
CA GLY A 158 -12.18 2.53 -5.74
C GLY A 158 -12.60 3.61 -4.73
N SER A 159 -13.86 3.56 -4.24
CA SER A 159 -14.37 4.43 -3.17
C SER A 159 -14.10 3.90 -1.76
N MET A 160 -13.58 2.70 -1.62
CA MET A 160 -13.39 2.04 -0.34
C MET A 160 -12.01 2.32 0.26
N VAL A 161 -11.98 2.49 1.58
CA VAL A 161 -10.78 2.53 2.41
C VAL A 161 -10.88 1.39 3.40
N TYR A 162 -10.00 0.39 3.25
CA TYR A 162 -9.92 -0.75 4.17
C TYR A 162 -8.77 -0.51 5.13
N ILE A 163 -8.99 -0.78 6.41
CA ILE A 163 -8.05 -0.48 7.48
C ILE A 163 -7.93 -1.72 8.34
N SER A 164 -6.73 -2.28 8.44
CA SER A 164 -6.44 -3.35 9.38
C SER A 164 -6.02 -2.78 10.72
N TYR A 165 -6.53 -3.34 11.81
CA TYR A 165 -6.29 -2.81 13.14
C TYR A 165 -6.25 -3.92 14.21
N LEU A 166 -5.61 -3.59 15.32
CA LEU A 166 -5.72 -4.34 16.57
C LEU A 166 -6.38 -3.50 17.64
N GLN A 167 -7.19 -4.16 18.45
CA GLN A 167 -7.77 -3.63 19.68
C GLN A 167 -7.48 -4.59 20.82
N MET A 168 -6.87 -4.09 21.87
CA MET A 168 -6.62 -4.86 23.09
C MET A 168 -7.85 -4.76 24.00
N GLU A 169 -8.22 -5.84 24.64
CA GLU A 169 -9.29 -5.81 25.64
C GLU A 169 -8.83 -5.09 26.92
N LYS A 170 -9.71 -4.24 27.46
CA LYS A 170 -9.38 -3.35 28.58
C LYS A 170 -9.36 -4.01 29.96
N ASP A 171 -9.87 -5.25 30.07
CA ASP A 171 -10.13 -5.87 31.39
C ASP A 171 -9.05 -6.86 31.85
N GLY A 172 -7.80 -6.72 31.36
CA GLY A 172 -6.66 -7.52 31.83
C GLY A 172 -6.67 -8.96 31.33
N GLN A 173 -7.53 -9.30 30.39
CA GLN A 173 -7.43 -10.51 29.58
C GLN A 173 -6.44 -10.28 28.45
N GLU A 174 -5.64 -11.28 28.13
CA GLU A 174 -4.63 -11.20 27.07
C GLU A 174 -5.24 -11.27 25.65
N SER A 175 -6.57 -11.20 25.53
CA SER A 175 -7.21 -11.29 24.22
C SER A 175 -7.08 -9.99 23.44
N THR A 176 -6.85 -10.14 22.15
CA THR A 176 -6.82 -9.05 21.20
C THR A 176 -7.86 -9.30 20.10
N VAL A 177 -8.45 -8.23 19.59
CA VAL A 177 -9.31 -8.28 18.41
C VAL A 177 -8.50 -7.82 17.22
N TYR A 178 -8.28 -8.70 16.26
CA TYR A 178 -7.86 -8.33 14.92
C TYR A 178 -9.07 -7.97 14.08
N GLY A 179 -9.05 -6.84 13.40
CA GLY A 179 -10.19 -6.38 12.63
C GLY A 179 -9.83 -5.67 11.33
N ILE A 180 -10.81 -5.67 10.43
CA ILE A 180 -10.83 -4.84 9.23
C ILE A 180 -12.01 -3.89 9.34
N TYR A 181 -11.72 -2.60 9.27
CA TYR A 181 -12.72 -1.56 9.14
C TYR A 181 -12.76 -1.07 7.70
N ALA A 182 -13.96 -0.96 7.13
CA ALA A 182 -14.16 -0.45 5.78
C ALA A 182 -14.94 0.85 5.81
N TYR A 183 -14.45 1.87 5.08
CA TYR A 183 -15.12 3.16 4.92
C TYR A 183 -15.36 3.45 3.46
N ASP A 184 -16.60 3.76 3.07
CA ASP A 184 -16.98 4.17 1.72
C ASP A 184 -16.97 5.70 1.61
N LEU A 185 -16.06 6.24 0.81
CA LEU A 185 -15.92 7.67 0.52
C LEU A 185 -17.12 8.25 -0.20
N GLN A 186 -17.84 7.45 -0.99
CA GLN A 186 -19.02 7.87 -1.74
C GLN A 186 -20.26 7.96 -0.83
N GLU A 187 -20.50 6.87 -0.09
CA GLU A 187 -21.65 6.76 0.80
C GLU A 187 -21.42 7.47 2.14
N LYS A 188 -20.16 7.80 2.45
CA LYS A 188 -19.70 8.38 3.73
C LYS A 188 -20.12 7.53 4.93
N LYS A 189 -19.94 6.23 4.81
CA LYS A 189 -20.30 5.26 5.84
C LYS A 189 -19.16 4.30 6.10
N GLY A 190 -18.97 3.94 7.36
CA GLY A 190 -17.99 2.95 7.79
C GLY A 190 -18.65 1.80 8.54
N GLN A 191 -18.00 0.64 8.50
CA GLN A 191 -18.42 -0.55 9.23
C GLN A 191 -17.23 -1.44 9.56
N HIS A 192 -17.32 -2.21 10.63
CA HIS A 192 -16.42 -3.33 10.86
C HIS A 192 -16.77 -4.44 9.86
N LEU A 193 -15.87 -4.68 8.92
CA LEU A 193 -16.06 -5.64 7.85
C LEU A 193 -15.75 -7.07 8.33
N PHE A 194 -14.69 -7.19 9.13
CA PHE A 194 -14.22 -8.46 9.69
C PHE A 194 -13.69 -8.22 11.09
N GLN A 195 -13.93 -9.16 12.00
CA GLN A 195 -13.33 -9.17 13.33
C GLN A 195 -13.11 -10.62 13.77
N GLU A 196 -11.99 -10.89 14.39
CA GLU A 196 -11.65 -12.17 15.00
C GLU A 196 -10.94 -11.89 16.32
N GLU A 197 -11.37 -12.60 17.37
CA GLU A 197 -10.85 -12.50 18.72
C GLU A 197 -9.90 -13.66 19.01
N GLY A 198 -8.79 -13.38 19.66
CA GLY A 198 -7.79 -14.38 20.03
C GLY A 198 -6.54 -13.74 20.61
N ASN A 199 -5.46 -14.50 20.70
CA ASN A 199 -4.23 -14.04 21.32
C ASN A 199 -3.14 -13.77 20.28
N ASN A 200 -2.32 -12.75 20.55
CA ASN A 200 -1.06 -12.52 19.84
C ASN A 200 -1.21 -12.41 18.31
N TYR A 201 -2.20 -11.67 17.84
CA TYR A 201 -2.34 -11.37 16.42
C TYR A 201 -1.21 -10.47 15.92
N THR A 202 -0.69 -10.84 14.75
CA THR A 202 0.23 -9.99 13.97
C THR A 202 -0.37 -9.82 12.57
N PRO A 203 -0.96 -8.66 12.29
CA PRO A 203 -1.43 -8.35 10.94
C PRO A 203 -0.27 -8.27 9.96
N ASP A 204 -0.44 -8.88 8.78
CA ASP A 204 0.62 -9.01 7.79
C ASP A 204 0.37 -8.22 6.52
N GLY A 205 -0.88 -8.14 6.05
CA GLY A 205 -1.19 -7.37 4.88
C GLY A 205 -2.60 -7.59 4.33
N MET A 206 -2.91 -6.77 3.34
CA MET A 206 -4.18 -6.79 2.63
C MET A 206 -3.93 -6.72 1.12
N ALA A 207 -4.77 -7.41 0.34
CA ALA A 207 -4.73 -7.31 -1.12
C ALA A 207 -6.14 -7.37 -1.71
N MET A 208 -6.42 -6.53 -2.71
CA MET A 208 -7.65 -6.61 -3.47
C MET A 208 -7.43 -7.44 -4.73
N GLY A 209 -8.24 -8.49 -4.90
CA GLY A 209 -8.31 -9.28 -6.10
C GLY A 209 -9.39 -8.79 -7.06
N GLU A 210 -9.66 -9.57 -8.10
CA GLU A 210 -10.75 -9.29 -9.05
C GLU A 210 -12.13 -9.56 -8.44
N LYS A 211 -12.20 -10.49 -7.49
CA LYS A 211 -13.46 -10.94 -6.86
C LYS A 211 -13.47 -10.75 -5.36
N TRP A 212 -12.33 -10.99 -4.70
CA TRP A 212 -12.23 -11.09 -3.26
C TRP A 212 -11.26 -10.09 -2.67
N PHE A 213 -11.52 -9.71 -1.44
CA PHE A 213 -10.60 -8.96 -0.61
C PHE A 213 -9.84 -9.94 0.27
N TYR A 214 -8.52 -9.95 0.17
CA TYR A 214 -7.66 -10.85 0.92
C TYR A 214 -7.03 -10.15 2.09
N ILE A 215 -6.99 -10.86 3.22
CA ILE A 215 -6.29 -10.45 4.43
C ILE A 215 -5.32 -11.54 4.86
N SER A 216 -4.19 -11.13 5.40
CA SER A 216 -3.21 -12.03 6.01
C SER A 216 -2.84 -11.56 7.40
N TYR A 217 -2.75 -12.51 8.32
CA TYR A 217 -2.32 -12.29 9.70
C TYR A 217 -1.77 -13.59 10.29
N ALA A 218 -0.92 -13.47 11.29
CA ALA A 218 -0.52 -14.58 12.11
C ALA A 218 -1.15 -14.49 13.50
N TYR A 219 -1.33 -15.61 14.15
CA TYR A 219 -1.67 -15.68 15.57
C TYR A 219 -0.98 -16.86 16.23
N SER A 220 -0.83 -16.84 17.55
CA SER A 220 -0.28 -17.96 18.30
C SER A 220 -1.32 -18.53 19.27
N ASP A 221 -1.34 -19.84 19.41
CA ASP A 221 -2.11 -20.55 20.44
C ASP A 221 -1.35 -20.68 21.78
N ALA A 222 -0.10 -20.26 21.82
CA ALA A 222 0.72 -20.23 23.04
C ALA A 222 0.53 -18.95 23.84
N ALA A 223 0.82 -18.99 25.12
CA ALA A 223 0.84 -17.82 25.99
C ALA A 223 1.96 -16.85 25.56
N LYS A 224 1.75 -15.53 25.80
CA LYS A 224 2.70 -14.49 25.39
C LYS A 224 4.11 -14.70 25.96
N ASP A 225 4.21 -15.13 27.20
CA ASP A 225 5.49 -15.39 27.87
C ASP A 225 6.23 -16.56 27.24
N ASP A 226 5.51 -17.59 26.80
CA ASP A 226 6.10 -18.74 26.09
C ASP A 226 6.59 -18.34 24.69
N ILE A 227 5.87 -17.47 23.98
CA ILE A 227 6.30 -16.93 22.68
C ILE A 227 7.59 -16.13 22.85
N LEU A 228 7.67 -15.27 23.86
CA LEU A 228 8.87 -14.48 24.14
C LEU A 228 10.06 -15.37 24.52
N ALA A 229 9.82 -16.41 25.33
CA ALA A 229 10.87 -17.34 25.75
C ALA A 229 11.41 -18.18 24.58
N HIS A 230 10.62 -18.43 23.54
CA HIS A 230 10.96 -19.28 22.40
C HIS A 230 11.04 -18.51 21.07
N SER A 231 11.25 -17.20 21.13
CA SER A 231 11.24 -16.31 19.94
C SER A 231 12.25 -16.67 18.84
N GLU A 232 13.32 -17.43 19.18
CA GLU A 232 14.32 -17.93 18.23
C GLU A 232 14.15 -19.43 17.92
N ASP A 233 13.16 -20.11 18.55
CA ASP A 233 12.92 -21.53 18.35
C ASP A 233 11.97 -21.76 17.16
N ARG A 234 12.56 -22.09 16.01
CA ARG A 234 11.78 -22.39 14.78
C ARG A 234 10.85 -23.60 14.94
N GLN A 235 11.13 -24.53 15.83
CA GLN A 235 10.25 -25.66 16.05
C GLN A 235 9.01 -25.24 16.84
N PHE A 236 9.21 -24.42 17.88
CA PHE A 236 8.11 -23.80 18.64
C PHE A 236 7.22 -22.95 17.74
N GLU A 237 7.83 -22.11 16.87
CA GLU A 237 7.09 -21.31 15.89
C GLU A 237 6.21 -22.16 14.98
N LYS A 238 6.75 -23.25 14.42
CA LYS A 238 6.00 -24.17 13.57
C LYS A 238 4.85 -24.86 14.28
N GLU A 239 4.97 -25.13 15.56
CA GLU A 239 3.95 -25.82 16.36
C GLU A 239 2.85 -24.85 16.83
N HIS A 240 3.19 -23.60 17.14
CA HIS A 240 2.31 -22.66 17.83
C HIS A 240 1.89 -21.44 17.02
N VAL A 241 2.60 -21.08 15.95
CA VAL A 241 2.22 -19.95 15.12
C VAL A 241 1.45 -20.42 13.89
N ARG A 242 0.31 -19.81 13.66
CA ARG A 242 -0.57 -20.04 12.52
C ARG A 242 -0.58 -18.82 11.62
N THR A 243 -0.34 -19.01 10.34
CA THR A 243 -0.55 -17.97 9.31
C THR A 243 -1.92 -18.17 8.70
N CYS A 244 -2.73 -17.14 8.77
CA CYS A 244 -4.08 -17.13 8.22
C CYS A 244 -4.13 -16.24 6.99
N VAL A 245 -4.61 -16.79 5.88
CA VAL A 245 -4.92 -16.03 4.66
C VAL A 245 -6.39 -16.27 4.36
N LYS A 246 -7.21 -15.23 4.43
CA LYS A 246 -8.65 -15.33 4.21
C LYS A 246 -9.08 -14.49 3.01
N ALA A 247 -9.94 -15.08 2.17
CA ALA A 247 -10.67 -14.39 1.13
C ALA A 247 -12.02 -13.93 1.67
N LEU A 248 -12.27 -12.64 1.65
CA LEU A 248 -13.49 -12.01 2.12
C LEU A 248 -14.30 -11.46 0.95
N ASP A 249 -15.61 -11.49 1.08
CA ASP A 249 -16.47 -10.65 0.26
C ASP A 249 -16.21 -9.18 0.62
N PRO A 250 -15.83 -8.32 -0.34
CA PRO A 250 -15.37 -6.96 -0.04
C PRO A 250 -16.46 -6.02 0.52
N VAL A 251 -17.72 -6.41 0.42
CA VAL A 251 -18.86 -5.61 0.89
C VAL A 251 -19.39 -6.13 2.22
N SER A 252 -19.60 -7.43 2.33
CA SER A 252 -20.20 -8.03 3.52
C SER A 252 -19.21 -8.57 4.55
N GLY A 253 -17.92 -8.67 4.20
CA GLY A 253 -16.89 -9.25 5.04
C GLY A 253 -16.99 -10.77 5.25
N LYS A 254 -17.96 -11.41 4.60
CA LYS A 254 -18.15 -12.85 4.75
C LYS A 254 -16.94 -13.62 4.22
N VAL A 255 -16.35 -14.48 5.07
CA VAL A 255 -15.26 -15.37 4.66
C VAL A 255 -15.76 -16.33 3.58
N LYS A 256 -15.05 -16.39 2.47
CA LYS A 256 -15.32 -17.27 1.32
C LYS A 256 -14.36 -18.45 1.28
N GLU A 257 -13.10 -18.20 1.61
CA GLU A 257 -12.03 -19.19 1.57
C GLU A 257 -11.04 -18.91 2.69
N SER A 258 -10.44 -19.97 3.25
CA SER A 258 -9.30 -19.90 4.16
C SER A 258 -8.17 -20.74 3.59
N LEU A 259 -7.01 -20.10 3.43
CA LEU A 259 -5.79 -20.69 2.87
C LEU A 259 -4.71 -20.75 3.95
N ASP A 260 -5.11 -21.21 5.13
CA ASP A 260 -4.29 -21.15 6.34
C ASP A 260 -3.10 -22.12 6.27
N GLY A 261 -2.05 -21.80 7.01
CA GLY A 261 -0.79 -22.55 7.10
C GLY A 261 -0.09 -22.34 8.41
N PHE A 262 1.17 -22.75 8.46
CA PHE A 262 2.06 -22.56 9.60
C PHE A 262 3.23 -21.66 9.22
N GLY A 263 3.78 -20.97 10.23
CA GLY A 263 4.94 -20.09 10.05
C GLY A 263 4.59 -18.64 9.84
N ASN A 264 5.60 -17.81 9.76
CA ASN A 264 5.53 -16.36 9.89
C ASN A 264 5.88 -15.64 8.58
N ASN A 265 5.57 -16.20 7.44
CA ASN A 265 5.94 -15.64 6.15
C ASN A 265 4.74 -15.11 5.37
N ASN A 266 4.83 -13.85 5.01
CA ASN A 266 3.74 -13.05 4.56
C ASN A 266 4.01 -12.50 3.19
N VAL A 267 3.70 -13.31 2.21
CA VAL A 267 3.56 -12.85 0.84
C VAL A 267 2.09 -12.83 0.52
N LEU A 268 1.58 -11.66 0.18
CA LEU A 268 0.20 -11.50 -0.24
C LEU A 268 0.14 -10.51 -1.40
N LEU A 269 -0.17 -10.99 -2.59
CA LEU A 269 -0.40 -10.15 -3.76
C LEU A 269 -1.46 -10.76 -4.66
N CYS A 270 -2.41 -9.96 -5.09
CA CYS A 270 -3.29 -10.30 -6.20
C CYS A 270 -2.82 -9.70 -7.50
N LYS A 271 -2.67 -10.53 -8.52
CA LYS A 271 -2.36 -10.09 -9.89
C LYS A 271 -2.97 -11.04 -10.91
N ASN A 272 -3.63 -10.49 -11.93
CA ASN A 272 -4.24 -11.22 -13.03
C ASN A 272 -5.16 -12.37 -12.59
N GLY A 273 -6.00 -12.14 -11.57
CA GLY A 273 -6.91 -13.14 -11.02
C GLY A 273 -6.23 -14.26 -10.21
N TYR A 274 -4.98 -14.06 -9.81
CA TYR A 274 -4.26 -14.97 -8.93
C TYR A 274 -3.83 -14.26 -7.65
N LEU A 275 -4.09 -14.92 -6.52
CA LEU A 275 -3.45 -14.59 -5.26
C LEU A 275 -2.15 -15.37 -5.12
N PHE A 276 -1.07 -14.68 -4.83
CA PHE A 276 0.20 -15.27 -4.40
C PHE A 276 0.31 -15.13 -2.89
N TYR A 277 0.63 -16.21 -2.21
CA TYR A 277 0.72 -16.24 -0.75
C TYR A 277 1.72 -17.30 -0.29
N THR A 278 2.24 -17.16 0.92
CA THR A 278 3.09 -18.17 1.53
C THR A 278 2.28 -19.05 2.51
N LYS A 279 2.61 -20.31 2.51
CA LYS A 279 2.07 -21.31 3.42
C LYS A 279 3.16 -22.34 3.73
N ASP A 280 3.37 -22.63 5.00
CA ASP A 280 4.38 -23.60 5.44
C ASP A 280 5.79 -23.30 4.86
N GLN A 281 6.13 -22.01 4.72
CA GLN A 281 7.36 -21.49 4.11
C GLN A 281 7.49 -21.69 2.58
N ASP A 282 6.48 -22.23 1.93
CA ASP A 282 6.42 -22.40 0.48
C ASP A 282 5.53 -21.32 -0.15
N LEU A 283 5.80 -20.99 -1.40
CA LEU A 283 5.00 -20.06 -2.19
C LEU A 283 3.94 -20.80 -3.00
N TYR A 284 2.72 -20.28 -2.90
CA TYR A 284 1.56 -20.80 -3.62
C TYR A 284 0.92 -19.71 -4.47
N ARG A 285 0.21 -20.13 -5.50
CA ARG A 285 -0.78 -19.32 -6.18
C ARG A 285 -2.17 -19.93 -6.02
N TYR A 286 -3.14 -19.10 -5.76
CA TYR A 286 -4.56 -19.42 -5.72
C TYR A 286 -5.26 -18.73 -6.88
N SER A 287 -6.05 -19.47 -7.67
CA SER A 287 -6.82 -18.92 -8.79
C SER A 287 -8.21 -18.47 -8.32
N GLU A 288 -8.52 -17.18 -8.45
CA GLU A 288 -9.87 -16.66 -8.17
C GLU A 288 -10.93 -17.21 -9.11
N GLN A 289 -10.54 -17.68 -10.30
CA GLN A 289 -11.48 -18.17 -11.30
C GLN A 289 -12.07 -19.51 -10.93
N ASN A 290 -11.23 -20.46 -10.47
CA ASN A 290 -11.62 -21.84 -10.27
C ASN A 290 -11.28 -22.41 -8.88
N GLY A 291 -10.69 -21.60 -7.99
CA GLY A 291 -10.30 -22.02 -6.64
C GLY A 291 -9.12 -22.99 -6.58
N SER A 292 -8.38 -23.20 -7.69
CA SER A 292 -7.22 -24.08 -7.66
C SER A 292 -6.06 -23.45 -6.89
N VAL A 293 -5.40 -24.29 -6.09
CA VAL A 293 -4.17 -23.96 -5.36
C VAL A 293 -3.01 -24.72 -5.98
N GLU A 294 -1.93 -24.03 -6.26
CA GLU A 294 -0.73 -24.61 -6.85
C GLU A 294 0.51 -24.11 -6.09
N LYS A 295 1.36 -25.03 -5.65
CA LYS A 295 2.69 -24.71 -5.17
C LYS A 295 3.58 -24.33 -6.35
N ILE A 296 4.12 -23.12 -6.35
CA ILE A 296 4.88 -22.59 -7.47
C ILE A 296 6.39 -22.49 -7.19
N ASN A 297 6.78 -22.75 -5.96
CA ASN A 297 8.19 -22.82 -5.58
C ASN A 297 8.53 -24.17 -4.95
N GLU A 298 9.49 -24.84 -5.56
CA GLU A 298 10.05 -26.08 -5.03
C GLU A 298 11.32 -25.88 -4.20
N LYS A 299 11.99 -24.73 -4.32
CA LYS A 299 13.30 -24.46 -3.72
C LYS A 299 13.50 -22.98 -3.45
N GLY A 300 13.70 -22.61 -2.23
CA GLY A 300 14.25 -21.31 -1.89
C GLY A 300 13.60 -20.63 -0.71
N ASP A 301 14.39 -19.83 -0.05
CA ASP A 301 13.93 -18.97 1.03
C ASP A 301 13.31 -17.70 0.43
N TYR A 302 12.00 -17.58 0.51
CA TYR A 302 11.33 -16.34 0.16
C TYR A 302 11.60 -15.30 1.23
N ILE A 303 11.84 -14.09 0.76
CA ILE A 303 12.03 -12.97 1.66
C ILE A 303 10.83 -12.02 1.58
N ALA A 304 10.36 -11.71 0.38
CA ALA A 304 9.17 -10.89 0.19
C ALA A 304 8.68 -10.90 -1.26
N MET A 305 7.43 -10.53 -1.46
CA MET A 305 6.90 -10.17 -2.77
C MET A 305 7.03 -8.67 -2.97
N THR A 306 7.49 -8.26 -4.15
CA THR A 306 7.75 -6.86 -4.46
C THR A 306 6.71 -6.26 -5.40
N GLY A 307 5.82 -7.06 -5.97
CA GLY A 307 4.73 -6.56 -6.80
C GLY A 307 4.50 -7.35 -8.09
N GLY A 308 3.78 -6.75 -9.02
CA GLY A 308 3.49 -7.35 -10.31
C GLY A 308 3.37 -6.31 -11.42
N ALA A 309 3.89 -6.63 -12.61
CA ALA A 309 3.77 -5.83 -13.81
C ALA A 309 3.75 -6.72 -15.05
N GLU A 310 3.05 -6.30 -16.12
CA GLU A 310 3.06 -6.96 -17.43
C GLU A 310 2.87 -8.49 -17.42
N GLY A 311 1.93 -8.99 -16.57
CA GLY A 311 1.66 -10.44 -16.46
C GLY A 311 2.69 -11.23 -15.66
N LYS A 312 3.58 -10.55 -14.96
CA LYS A 312 4.62 -11.14 -14.12
C LYS A 312 4.41 -10.78 -12.65
N ALA A 313 4.87 -11.66 -11.76
CA ALA A 313 5.00 -11.44 -10.33
C ALA A 313 6.49 -11.39 -9.95
N TYR A 314 6.86 -10.43 -9.12
CA TYR A 314 8.24 -10.16 -8.74
C TYR A 314 8.43 -10.44 -7.25
N PHE A 315 9.54 -11.13 -6.94
CA PHE A 315 9.87 -11.55 -5.60
C PHE A 315 11.30 -11.17 -5.27
N ARG A 316 11.52 -10.71 -4.05
CA ARG A 316 12.84 -10.64 -3.47
C ARG A 316 13.14 -11.97 -2.77
N MET A 317 14.28 -12.54 -3.10
CA MET A 317 14.73 -13.83 -2.58
C MET A 317 16.20 -13.76 -2.16
N ALA A 318 16.64 -14.71 -1.37
CA ALA A 318 18.07 -14.99 -1.21
C ALA A 318 18.49 -16.16 -2.09
N ASP A 319 19.65 -16.02 -2.74
CA ASP A 319 20.28 -17.13 -3.45
C ASP A 319 20.66 -18.22 -2.43
N PRO A 320 20.14 -19.45 -2.56
CA PRO A 320 20.33 -20.49 -1.56
C PRO A 320 21.80 -20.94 -1.43
N LYS A 321 22.68 -20.62 -2.41
CA LYS A 321 24.09 -20.99 -2.39
C LYS A 321 24.98 -19.89 -1.83
N THR A 322 24.67 -18.63 -2.15
CA THR A 322 25.53 -17.49 -1.83
C THR A 322 24.96 -16.57 -0.77
N GLY A 323 23.68 -16.71 -0.45
CA GLY A 323 22.93 -15.78 0.42
C GLY A 323 22.66 -14.40 -0.19
N LYS A 324 23.09 -14.15 -1.43
CA LYS A 324 22.93 -12.86 -2.09
C LYS A 324 21.49 -12.55 -2.44
N LEU A 325 21.12 -11.28 -2.35
CA LEU A 325 19.80 -10.81 -2.77
C LEU A 325 19.59 -10.99 -4.27
N MET A 326 18.42 -11.52 -4.62
CA MET A 326 18.00 -11.74 -5.99
C MET A 326 16.61 -11.13 -6.22
N CYS A 327 16.38 -10.67 -7.44
CA CYS A 327 15.05 -10.54 -8.00
C CYS A 327 14.66 -11.83 -8.73
N ALA A 328 13.63 -12.50 -8.26
CA ALA A 328 13.01 -13.60 -8.95
C ALA A 328 11.71 -13.13 -9.62
N VAL A 329 11.53 -13.53 -10.86
CA VAL A 329 10.41 -13.15 -11.70
C VAL A 329 9.65 -14.41 -12.09
N TYR A 330 8.37 -14.43 -11.80
CA TYR A 330 7.46 -15.49 -12.18
C TYR A 330 6.53 -15.02 -13.30
N ASP A 331 6.62 -15.64 -14.45
CA ASP A 331 5.67 -15.42 -15.55
C ASP A 331 4.36 -16.13 -15.22
N ILE A 332 3.29 -15.38 -15.10
CA ILE A 332 1.99 -15.91 -14.63
C ILE A 332 1.35 -16.81 -15.67
N ALA A 333 1.54 -16.51 -16.96
CA ALA A 333 0.94 -17.27 -18.06
C ALA A 333 1.68 -18.59 -18.30
N ASP A 334 3.01 -18.54 -18.33
CA ASP A 334 3.86 -19.68 -18.65
C ASP A 334 4.24 -20.53 -17.44
N GLY A 335 4.07 -20.03 -16.22
CA GLY A 335 4.49 -20.68 -14.99
C GLY A 335 6.02 -20.83 -14.86
N LYS A 336 6.78 -19.96 -15.54
CA LYS A 336 8.25 -20.03 -15.56
C LYS A 336 8.90 -19.02 -14.66
N TRP A 337 9.99 -19.45 -14.04
CA TRP A 337 10.85 -18.62 -13.22
C TRP A 337 12.09 -18.14 -13.98
N SER A 338 12.49 -16.92 -13.67
CA SER A 338 13.82 -16.39 -13.97
C SER A 338 14.30 -15.59 -12.75
N SER A 339 15.61 -15.52 -12.55
CA SER A 339 16.17 -14.80 -11.42
C SER A 339 17.50 -14.15 -11.77
N GLN A 340 17.78 -13.01 -11.15
CA GLN A 340 19.01 -12.26 -11.30
C GLN A 340 19.49 -11.77 -9.92
N VAL A 341 20.80 -11.81 -9.71
CA VAL A 341 21.39 -11.19 -8.51
C VAL A 341 21.24 -9.67 -8.62
N THR A 342 20.64 -9.07 -7.61
CA THR A 342 20.38 -7.62 -7.55
C THR A 342 21.11 -6.93 -6.41
N GLU A 343 21.91 -7.66 -5.63
CA GLU A 343 22.73 -7.04 -4.62
C GLU A 343 23.68 -5.99 -5.24
N PRO A 344 23.76 -4.75 -4.69
CA PRO A 344 23.36 -4.37 -3.32
C PRO A 344 21.93 -3.78 -3.20
N PHE A 345 21.08 -3.90 -4.21
CA PHE A 345 19.76 -3.31 -4.20
C PHE A 345 18.73 -4.19 -3.48
N PHE A 346 18.07 -3.63 -2.48
CA PHE A 346 17.03 -4.28 -1.69
C PHE A 346 15.66 -3.86 -2.21
N ALA A 347 15.08 -4.62 -3.14
CA ALA A 347 13.78 -4.32 -3.73
C ALA A 347 12.64 -4.41 -2.71
N LYS A 348 11.75 -3.41 -2.70
CA LYS A 348 10.55 -3.35 -1.87
C LYS A 348 9.26 -3.40 -2.70
N ALA A 349 9.19 -2.65 -3.82
CA ALA A 349 7.97 -2.55 -4.61
C ALA A 349 8.24 -2.38 -6.11
N VAL A 350 7.37 -2.97 -6.94
CA VAL A 350 7.32 -2.75 -8.39
C VAL A 350 6.15 -1.85 -8.73
N ARG A 351 6.38 -0.75 -9.46
CA ARG A 351 5.34 0.17 -9.94
C ARG A 351 5.64 0.67 -11.35
N GLY A 352 4.72 0.42 -12.26
CA GLY A 352 4.93 0.74 -13.66
C GLY A 352 6.23 0.12 -14.18
N ASP A 353 7.13 0.94 -14.67
CA ASP A 353 8.44 0.56 -15.18
C ASP A 353 9.59 0.76 -14.17
N HIS A 354 9.27 0.96 -12.89
CA HIS A 354 10.20 1.18 -11.80
C HIS A 354 10.14 0.10 -10.73
N VAL A 355 11.27 -0.17 -10.13
CA VAL A 355 11.39 -0.96 -8.89
C VAL A 355 12.00 -0.08 -7.82
N TYR A 356 11.27 0.07 -6.75
CA TYR A 356 11.64 0.87 -5.59
C TYR A 356 12.23 0.01 -4.49
N GLY A 357 13.14 0.57 -3.71
CA GLY A 357 13.80 -0.14 -2.63
C GLY A 357 14.82 0.71 -1.91
N MET A 358 15.89 0.07 -1.46
CA MET A 358 17.02 0.70 -0.77
C MET A 358 18.34 0.25 -1.41
N ASP A 359 19.34 1.12 -1.33
CA ASP A 359 20.74 0.77 -1.62
C ASP A 359 21.41 -0.02 -0.46
N ALA A 360 22.70 -0.26 -0.56
CA ALA A 360 23.47 -0.97 0.48
C ALA A 360 23.53 -0.22 1.81
N GLU A 361 23.46 1.10 1.78
CA GLU A 361 23.52 1.98 2.94
C GLU A 361 22.15 2.20 3.59
N GLY A 362 21.08 1.66 2.98
CA GLY A 362 19.70 1.81 3.46
C GLY A 362 19.00 3.08 2.95
N ASN A 363 19.59 3.82 2.01
CA ASN A 363 18.98 5.01 1.45
C ASN A 363 17.86 4.62 0.47
N PRO A 364 16.75 5.36 0.41
CA PRO A 364 15.71 5.16 -0.59
C PRO A 364 16.29 5.25 -2.00
N ALA A 365 15.92 4.28 -2.84
CA ALA A 365 16.47 4.16 -4.18
C ALA A 365 15.45 3.52 -5.13
N TRP A 366 15.68 3.67 -6.43
CA TRP A 366 14.93 2.97 -7.46
C TRP A 366 15.81 2.51 -8.62
N ILE A 367 15.32 1.55 -9.38
CA ILE A 367 15.98 1.03 -10.59
C ILE A 367 14.92 0.81 -11.67
N PRO A 368 15.20 1.07 -12.96
CA PRO A 368 14.29 0.69 -14.04
C PRO A 368 14.01 -0.81 -14.02
N LEU A 369 12.74 -1.20 -14.16
CA LEU A 369 12.31 -2.60 -14.10
C LEU A 369 13.10 -3.49 -15.07
N LYS A 370 13.32 -3.02 -16.32
CA LYS A 370 14.09 -3.75 -17.32
C LYS A 370 15.58 -3.91 -16.97
N ALA A 371 16.15 -2.98 -16.21
CA ALA A 371 17.51 -3.11 -15.72
C ALA A 371 17.57 -4.16 -14.60
N MET A 372 16.61 -4.14 -13.69
CA MET A 372 16.50 -5.14 -12.64
C MET A 372 16.31 -6.56 -13.19
N GLU A 373 15.46 -6.76 -14.21
CA GLU A 373 15.26 -8.05 -14.87
C GLU A 373 16.56 -8.60 -15.51
N LYS A 374 17.53 -7.74 -15.78
CA LYS A 374 18.84 -8.11 -16.33
C LYS A 374 19.95 -8.19 -15.29
N GLY A 375 19.67 -7.85 -14.04
CA GLY A 375 20.69 -7.73 -12.98
C GLY A 375 21.65 -6.54 -13.20
N ASP A 376 21.24 -5.52 -13.95
CA ASP A 376 22.07 -4.33 -14.22
C ASP A 376 21.95 -3.30 -13.07
N VAL A 377 22.62 -3.61 -11.97
CA VAL A 377 22.63 -2.77 -10.75
C VAL A 377 23.37 -1.43 -10.94
N SER A 378 24.06 -1.22 -12.07
CA SER A 378 24.67 0.06 -12.38
C SER A 378 23.64 1.18 -12.66
N LYS A 379 22.38 0.81 -12.78
CA LYS A 379 21.23 1.71 -13.03
C LYS A 379 20.45 2.04 -11.76
N ILE A 380 20.99 1.77 -10.59
CA ILE A 380 20.40 2.20 -9.32
C ILE A 380 20.49 3.73 -9.22
N HIS A 381 19.36 4.34 -8.90
CA HIS A 381 19.24 5.77 -8.63
C HIS A 381 18.90 5.96 -7.16
N VAL A 382 19.81 6.57 -6.40
CA VAL A 382 19.64 6.86 -4.97
C VAL A 382 19.07 8.28 -4.84
N TYR A 383 18.04 8.45 -4.01
CA TYR A 383 17.54 9.78 -3.70
C TYR A 383 18.47 10.52 -2.74
N LYS A 384 18.60 11.81 -2.94
CA LYS A 384 19.42 12.69 -2.10
C LYS A 384 18.52 13.44 -1.15
N SER A 385 18.67 13.19 0.13
CA SER A 385 17.98 13.95 1.16
C SER A 385 18.63 15.34 1.33
N GLN A 386 17.78 16.35 1.48
CA GLN A 386 18.28 17.70 1.85
C GLN A 386 18.80 17.74 3.29
N TRP A 387 18.50 16.75 4.10
CA TRP A 387 18.87 16.65 5.52
C TRP A 387 20.21 15.97 5.75
N ASP A 388 20.80 15.39 4.71
CA ASP A 388 22.15 14.80 4.76
C ASP A 388 23.27 15.83 4.53
N VAL A 389 22.96 17.12 4.63
CA VAL A 389 23.98 18.17 4.57
C VAL A 389 24.53 18.37 5.98
N GLU A 390 25.76 17.92 6.15
CA GLU A 390 26.70 17.94 7.28
C GLU A 390 26.41 18.83 8.48
#